data_82c5995f1e4d0558700e4881d88a8ac7
#
_entry.id   82c5995f1e4d0558700e4881d88a8ac7
#
_cell.length_a   1.000
_cell.length_b   1.000
_cell.length_c   1.000
_cell.angle_alpha   90.00
_cell.angle_beta   90.00
_cell.angle_gamma   90.00
#
_symmetry.space_group_name_H-M   'P 1'
#
loop_
_entity.id
_entity.type
_entity.pdbx_description
1 polymer ?
#
loop_
_entity_poly.entity_id
_entity_poly.type
_entity_poly.pdbx_seq_one_letter_code
_entity_poly.pdbx_strand_id
1 'polypeptide(L)'
;MKYVDCSAPVREYLCQADPVLGAHIQRIGELYRPMKDDLFTALCSSIISQLISKKSAATVYNRLTEKCGGAITPQALAELTPEEIQKCGMSMRKADNLSRIAHSVLGGETDLEHLHTLSDPEIVRVLSALPGVGEWTAQMLMIFAMGRPDVISYKDLGIRRGMMAAYGLESLSKKQFDAIVKAYHPYSSAASIYLWHLSDEVTGSVGLHYYSCNIYGNYVLAF
;
A
#
# COMPACT_ATOMS: atom_id res chain seq x y z
N MET A 1 5.49 15.10 -6.14
CA MET A 1 4.98 14.09 -5.20
C MET A 1 3.48 13.97 -5.41
N LYS A 2 2.97 12.79 -5.71
CA LYS A 2 1.55 12.50 -5.88
C LYS A 2 0.96 12.04 -4.55
N TYR A 3 -0.33 12.27 -4.35
CA TYR A 3 -1.08 11.83 -3.16
C TYR A 3 -2.30 11.00 -3.59
N VAL A 4 -2.76 10.12 -2.71
CA VAL A 4 -4.09 9.50 -2.87
C VAL A 4 -5.12 10.62 -2.87
N ASP A 5 -6.05 10.58 -3.81
CA ASP A 5 -7.03 11.65 -3.98
C ASP A 5 -8.04 11.68 -2.83
N CYS A 6 -7.85 12.64 -1.93
CA CYS A 6 -8.77 13.02 -0.85
C CYS A 6 -9.24 14.47 -1.02
N SER A 7 -9.35 14.95 -2.26
CA SER A 7 -9.77 16.30 -2.61
C SER A 7 -11.17 16.65 -2.12
N ALA A 8 -11.52 17.93 -2.13
CA ALA A 8 -12.83 18.39 -1.66
C ALA A 8 -14.00 17.67 -2.37
N PRO A 9 -14.02 17.49 -3.72
CA PRO A 9 -15.11 16.78 -4.38
C PRO A 9 -15.24 15.32 -3.92
N VAL A 10 -14.12 14.62 -3.70
CA VAL A 10 -14.12 13.23 -3.21
C VAL A 10 -14.67 13.17 -1.79
N ARG A 11 -14.26 14.09 -0.92
CA ARG A 11 -14.78 14.18 0.45
C ARG A 11 -16.28 14.49 0.48
N GLU A 12 -16.73 15.46 -0.32
CA GLU A 12 -18.15 15.80 -0.44
C GLU A 12 -18.99 14.60 -0.88
N TYR A 13 -18.52 13.87 -1.89
CA TYR A 13 -19.17 12.64 -2.33
C TYR A 13 -19.31 11.63 -1.19
N LEU A 14 -18.21 11.30 -0.50
CA LEU A 14 -18.22 10.33 0.60
C LEU A 14 -19.11 10.78 1.76
N CYS A 15 -19.15 12.08 2.08
CA CYS A 15 -20.02 12.64 3.12
C CYS A 15 -21.51 12.50 2.77
N GLN A 16 -21.86 12.62 1.49
CA GLN A 16 -23.24 12.46 1.02
C GLN A 16 -23.64 10.98 0.92
N ALA A 17 -22.74 10.14 0.43
CA ALA A 17 -22.99 8.72 0.23
C ALA A 17 -23.08 7.92 1.54
N ASP A 18 -22.32 8.32 2.55
CA ASP A 18 -22.29 7.69 3.87
C ASP A 18 -22.19 8.74 4.99
N PRO A 19 -23.31 9.10 5.62
CA PRO A 19 -23.32 10.10 6.69
C PRO A 19 -22.47 9.73 7.92
N VAL A 20 -22.27 8.42 8.19
CA VAL A 20 -21.47 7.97 9.34
C VAL A 20 -19.99 8.27 9.08
N LEU A 21 -19.42 7.79 7.98
CA LEU A 21 -18.05 8.12 7.60
C LEU A 21 -17.91 9.61 7.34
N GLY A 22 -18.93 10.24 6.74
CA GLY A 22 -18.99 11.66 6.43
C GLY A 22 -18.80 12.56 7.64
N ALA A 23 -19.40 12.24 8.79
CA ALA A 23 -19.20 12.98 10.04
C ALA A 23 -17.73 12.96 10.49
N HIS A 24 -17.06 11.81 10.34
CA HIS A 24 -15.63 11.70 10.62
C HIS A 24 -14.78 12.47 9.61
N ILE A 25 -15.08 12.39 8.31
CA ILE A 25 -14.40 13.17 7.26
C ILE A 25 -14.47 14.67 7.55
N GLN A 26 -15.65 15.17 7.90
CA GLN A 26 -15.83 16.59 8.25
C GLN A 26 -15.00 17.01 9.48
N ARG A 27 -14.94 16.16 10.52
CA ARG A 27 -14.14 16.38 11.72
C ARG A 27 -12.63 16.36 11.45
N ILE A 28 -12.18 15.38 10.65
CA ILE A 28 -10.75 15.16 10.36
C ILE A 28 -10.22 16.19 9.36
N GLY A 29 -11.05 16.57 8.38
CA GLY A 29 -10.65 17.48 7.30
C GLY A 29 -9.85 16.76 6.20
N GLU A 30 -9.00 17.51 5.52
CA GLU A 30 -8.20 17.01 4.39
C GLU A 30 -7.01 16.21 4.86
N LEU A 31 -6.81 15.05 4.23
CA LEU A 31 -5.70 14.14 4.48
C LEU A 31 -4.78 14.03 3.27
N TYR A 32 -3.48 14.05 3.52
CA TYR A 32 -2.45 13.90 2.50
C TYR A 32 -1.70 12.59 2.68
N ARG A 33 -1.95 11.62 1.83
CA ARG A 33 -1.26 10.32 1.84
C ARG A 33 -0.40 10.18 0.59
N PRO A 34 0.94 10.30 0.70
CA PRO A 34 1.82 10.27 -0.45
C PRO A 34 1.80 8.91 -1.13
N MET A 35 1.90 8.95 -2.45
CA MET A 35 2.05 7.78 -3.31
C MET A 35 3.52 7.56 -3.66
N LYS A 36 3.85 6.33 -4.07
CA LYS A 36 5.12 5.99 -4.71
C LYS A 36 5.06 6.36 -6.18
N ASP A 37 6.16 6.87 -6.71
CA ASP A 37 6.23 7.29 -8.11
C ASP A 37 6.46 6.10 -9.06
N ASP A 38 7.03 5.00 -8.57
CA ASP A 38 7.39 3.81 -9.35
C ASP A 38 6.84 2.52 -8.73
N LEU A 39 6.16 1.72 -9.55
CA LEU A 39 5.49 0.48 -9.11
C LEU A 39 6.50 -0.62 -8.76
N PHE A 40 7.62 -0.75 -9.51
CA PHE A 40 8.63 -1.76 -9.21
C PHE A 40 9.30 -1.49 -7.85
N THR A 41 9.68 -0.25 -7.62
CA THR A 41 10.25 0.20 -6.34
C THR A 41 9.26 0.01 -5.17
N ALA A 42 7.97 0.31 -5.39
CA ALA A 42 6.92 0.08 -4.40
C ALA A 42 6.75 -1.41 -4.07
N LEU A 43 6.78 -2.26 -5.09
CA LEU A 43 6.71 -3.72 -4.96
C LEU A 43 7.90 -4.26 -4.14
N CYS A 44 9.13 -3.85 -4.47
CA CYS A 44 10.32 -4.22 -3.72
C CYS A 44 10.23 -3.78 -2.25
N SER A 45 9.85 -2.52 -2.02
CA SER A 45 9.65 -1.95 -0.68
C SER A 45 8.61 -2.73 0.13
N SER A 46 7.52 -3.14 -0.51
CA SER A 46 6.45 -3.93 0.10
C SER A 46 6.97 -5.29 0.58
N ILE A 47 7.72 -6.02 -0.26
CA ILE A 47 8.31 -7.32 0.10
C ILE A 47 9.34 -7.18 1.23
N ILE A 48 10.21 -6.16 1.16
CA ILE A 48 11.22 -5.90 2.19
C ILE A 48 10.56 -5.70 3.54
N SER A 49 9.49 -4.91 3.61
CA SER A 49 8.86 -4.50 4.87
C SER A 49 8.02 -5.59 5.55
N GLN A 50 7.68 -6.69 4.87
CA GLN A 50 6.89 -7.77 5.46
C GLN A 50 7.50 -8.31 6.76
N LEU A 51 6.70 -8.35 7.84
CA LEU A 51 7.04 -8.97 9.14
C LEU A 51 8.29 -8.38 9.85
N ILE A 52 8.68 -7.16 9.53
CA ILE A 52 9.77 -6.44 10.23
C ILE A 52 9.35 -5.02 10.60
N SER A 53 10.07 -4.40 11.56
CA SER A 53 9.79 -3.02 11.95
C SER A 53 10.07 -2.02 10.83
N LYS A 54 9.42 -0.87 10.86
CA LYS A 54 9.67 0.26 9.93
C LYS A 54 11.16 0.62 9.87
N LYS A 55 11.81 0.73 11.02
CA LYS A 55 13.24 1.06 11.13
C LYS A 55 14.11 0.01 10.45
N SER A 56 13.83 -1.27 10.68
CA SER A 56 14.56 -2.36 10.03
C SER A 56 14.33 -2.37 8.53
N ALA A 57 13.08 -2.18 8.07
CA ALA A 57 12.76 -2.13 6.66
C ALA A 57 13.48 -0.98 5.94
N ALA A 58 13.52 0.21 6.53
CA ALA A 58 14.27 1.34 5.99
C ALA A 58 15.78 1.04 5.87
N THR A 59 16.37 0.41 6.89
CA THR A 59 17.79 0.03 6.87
C THR A 59 18.07 -0.97 5.74
N VAL A 60 17.24 -2.00 5.60
CA VAL A 60 17.39 -3.02 4.54
C VAL A 60 17.21 -2.39 3.15
N TYR A 61 16.19 -1.54 2.99
CA TYR A 61 15.92 -0.84 1.75
C TYR A 61 17.12 0.03 1.31
N ASN A 62 17.68 0.83 2.21
CA ASN A 62 18.81 1.70 1.92
C ASN A 62 20.05 0.88 1.51
N ARG A 63 20.37 -0.20 2.23
CA ARG A 63 21.48 -1.10 1.88
C ARG A 63 21.32 -1.72 0.50
N LEU A 64 20.08 -2.13 0.16
CA LEU A 64 19.80 -2.67 -1.16
C LEU A 64 19.93 -1.59 -2.24
N THR A 65 19.44 -0.36 -1.98
CA THR A 65 19.59 0.79 -2.88
C THR A 65 21.07 1.10 -3.15
N GLU A 66 21.90 1.14 -2.11
CA GLU A 66 23.35 1.32 -2.23
C GLU A 66 23.99 0.21 -3.07
N LYS A 67 23.61 -1.04 -2.81
CA LYS A 67 24.11 -2.21 -3.55
C LYS A 67 23.69 -2.23 -5.02
N CYS A 68 22.53 -1.66 -5.32
CA CYS A 68 22.04 -1.44 -6.70
C CYS A 68 22.60 -0.16 -7.36
N GLY A 69 23.63 0.46 -6.79
CA GLY A 69 24.25 1.65 -7.39
C GLY A 69 23.45 2.94 -7.25
N GLY A 70 22.54 3.02 -6.24
CA GLY A 70 21.76 4.23 -5.91
C GLY A 70 20.27 4.16 -6.26
N ALA A 71 19.84 3.18 -7.05
CA ALA A 71 18.43 2.98 -7.37
C ALA A 71 18.07 1.49 -7.53
N ILE A 72 16.96 1.06 -6.94
CA ILE A 72 16.43 -0.30 -7.13
C ILE A 72 15.65 -0.33 -8.45
N THR A 73 16.30 -0.79 -9.51
CA THR A 73 15.68 -1.02 -10.83
C THR A 73 15.66 -2.52 -11.14
N PRO A 74 14.80 -3.00 -12.05
CA PRO A 74 14.84 -4.39 -12.48
C PRO A 74 16.23 -4.84 -12.93
N GLN A 75 16.93 -4.01 -13.71
CA GLN A 75 18.29 -4.27 -14.21
C GLN A 75 19.29 -4.43 -13.07
N ALA A 76 19.40 -3.42 -12.20
CA ALA A 76 20.37 -3.40 -11.11
C ALA A 76 20.11 -4.55 -10.11
N LEU A 77 18.85 -4.91 -9.90
CA LEU A 77 18.49 -5.99 -8.98
C LEU A 77 18.75 -7.38 -9.58
N ALA A 78 18.57 -7.56 -10.89
CA ALA A 78 18.84 -8.80 -11.59
C ALA A 78 20.34 -9.12 -11.73
N GLU A 79 21.22 -8.11 -11.64
CA GLU A 79 22.68 -8.30 -11.61
C GLU A 79 23.19 -8.89 -10.29
N LEU A 80 22.36 -8.86 -9.23
CA LEU A 80 22.73 -9.37 -7.92
C LEU A 80 22.25 -10.83 -7.73
N THR A 81 23.08 -11.65 -7.10
CA THR A 81 22.64 -12.97 -6.67
C THR A 81 21.68 -12.89 -5.48
N PRO A 82 20.81 -13.88 -5.27
CA PRO A 82 19.94 -13.90 -4.08
C PRO A 82 20.71 -13.80 -2.77
N GLU A 83 21.93 -14.36 -2.67
CA GLU A 83 22.80 -14.29 -1.51
C GLU A 83 23.30 -12.88 -1.26
N GLU A 84 23.58 -12.13 -2.32
CA GLU A 84 23.98 -10.73 -2.23
C GLU A 84 22.84 -9.84 -1.75
N ILE A 85 21.63 -10.06 -2.28
CA ILE A 85 20.40 -9.37 -1.85
C ILE A 85 20.11 -9.71 -0.37
N GLN A 86 20.23 -10.97 0.01
CA GLN A 86 20.01 -11.44 1.38
C GLN A 86 20.94 -10.74 2.40
N LYS A 87 22.21 -10.52 2.03
CA LYS A 87 23.20 -9.81 2.87
C LYS A 87 22.84 -8.36 3.21
N CYS A 88 21.86 -7.76 2.50
CA CYS A 88 21.31 -6.46 2.88
C CYS A 88 20.51 -6.51 4.18
N GLY A 89 20.16 -7.71 4.69
CA GLY A 89 19.52 -7.91 5.99
C GLY A 89 18.09 -8.45 5.92
N MET A 90 17.76 -9.16 4.87
CA MET A 90 16.46 -9.82 4.71
C MET A 90 16.60 -11.35 4.71
N SER A 91 15.46 -12.08 4.78
CA SER A 91 15.47 -13.54 4.65
C SER A 91 15.77 -13.97 3.20
N MET A 92 16.39 -15.16 3.04
CA MET A 92 16.66 -15.73 1.71
C MET A 92 15.39 -15.79 0.85
N ARG A 93 14.26 -16.17 1.43
CA ARG A 93 12.97 -16.21 0.70
C ARG A 93 12.59 -14.85 0.09
N LYS A 94 12.80 -13.73 0.82
CA LYS A 94 12.54 -12.38 0.28
C LYS A 94 13.54 -12.04 -0.82
N ALA A 95 14.80 -12.36 -0.63
CA ALA A 95 15.85 -12.14 -1.62
C ALA A 95 15.57 -12.89 -2.92
N ASP A 96 15.21 -14.17 -2.83
CA ASP A 96 14.79 -14.99 -3.99
C ASP A 96 13.55 -14.42 -4.68
N ASN A 97 12.54 -14.00 -3.92
CA ASN A 97 11.34 -13.37 -4.47
C ASN A 97 11.70 -12.09 -5.26
N LEU A 98 12.53 -11.21 -4.70
CA LEU A 98 12.96 -9.98 -5.36
C LEU A 98 13.75 -10.26 -6.64
N SER A 99 14.69 -11.21 -6.60
CA SER A 99 15.47 -11.63 -7.77
C SER A 99 14.56 -12.17 -8.88
N ARG A 100 13.63 -13.08 -8.55
CA ARG A 100 12.69 -13.65 -9.53
C ARG A 100 11.77 -12.60 -10.15
N ILE A 101 11.29 -11.64 -9.36
CA ILE A 101 10.45 -10.54 -9.87
C ILE A 101 11.28 -9.67 -10.83
N ALA A 102 12.51 -9.33 -10.50
CA ALA A 102 13.37 -8.53 -11.37
C ALA A 102 13.59 -9.23 -12.73
N HIS A 103 13.90 -10.53 -12.72
CA HIS A 103 14.07 -11.30 -13.95
C HIS A 103 12.78 -11.43 -14.75
N SER A 104 11.63 -11.63 -14.11
CA SER A 104 10.32 -11.71 -14.78
C SER A 104 9.94 -10.38 -15.46
N VAL A 105 10.25 -9.25 -14.83
CA VAL A 105 10.03 -7.92 -15.44
C VAL A 105 10.97 -7.70 -16.63
N LEU A 106 12.25 -8.04 -16.51
CA LEU A 106 13.21 -7.89 -17.60
C LEU A 106 12.93 -8.84 -18.77
N GLY A 107 12.48 -10.06 -18.47
CA GLY A 107 12.10 -11.05 -19.48
C GLY A 107 10.77 -10.75 -20.18
N GLY A 108 10.04 -9.72 -19.76
CA GLY A 108 8.74 -9.36 -20.33
C GLY A 108 7.59 -10.28 -19.91
N GLU A 109 7.82 -11.22 -18.98
CA GLU A 109 6.76 -12.08 -18.42
C GLU A 109 5.80 -11.27 -17.55
N THR A 110 6.30 -10.22 -16.90
CA THR A 110 5.53 -9.29 -16.09
C THR A 110 5.69 -7.86 -16.63
N ASP A 111 4.69 -7.39 -17.35
CA ASP A 111 4.64 -6.01 -17.84
C ASP A 111 3.94 -5.12 -16.81
N LEU A 112 4.74 -4.45 -15.97
CA LEU A 112 4.22 -3.55 -14.93
C LEU A 112 3.60 -2.27 -15.51
N GLU A 113 4.05 -1.81 -16.67
CA GLU A 113 3.50 -0.61 -17.33
C GLU A 113 2.12 -0.89 -17.89
N HIS A 114 1.92 -2.08 -18.47
CA HIS A 114 0.63 -2.48 -19.01
C HIS A 114 -0.47 -2.60 -17.94
N LEU A 115 -0.12 -2.82 -16.67
CA LEU A 115 -1.12 -2.96 -15.60
C LEU A 115 -2.07 -1.78 -15.49
N HIS A 116 -1.67 -0.57 -15.89
CA HIS A 116 -2.55 0.61 -15.86
C HIS A 116 -3.76 0.49 -16.80
N THR A 117 -3.70 -0.35 -17.81
CA THR A 117 -4.77 -0.58 -18.78
C THR A 117 -5.77 -1.66 -18.36
N LEU A 118 -5.41 -2.46 -17.35
CA LEU A 118 -6.21 -3.58 -16.87
C LEU A 118 -7.28 -3.13 -15.87
N SER A 119 -8.34 -3.93 -15.73
CA SER A 119 -9.31 -3.78 -14.66
C SER A 119 -8.71 -4.15 -13.29
N ASP A 120 -9.29 -3.64 -12.20
CA ASP A 120 -8.80 -3.89 -10.85
C ASP A 120 -8.72 -5.39 -10.48
N PRO A 121 -9.71 -6.25 -10.82
CA PRO A 121 -9.57 -7.70 -10.61
C PRO A 121 -8.41 -8.35 -11.38
N GLU A 122 -8.16 -7.88 -12.61
CA GLU A 122 -7.05 -8.37 -13.42
C GLU A 122 -5.70 -7.95 -12.83
N ILE A 123 -5.58 -6.70 -12.36
CA ILE A 123 -4.38 -6.22 -11.66
C ILE A 123 -4.10 -7.08 -10.42
N VAL A 124 -5.11 -7.30 -9.58
CA VAL A 124 -4.97 -8.16 -8.40
C VAL A 124 -4.49 -9.56 -8.80
N ARG A 125 -5.06 -10.14 -9.86
CA ARG A 125 -4.65 -11.47 -10.35
C ARG A 125 -3.19 -11.50 -10.80
N VAL A 126 -2.77 -10.50 -11.59
CA VAL A 126 -1.39 -10.44 -12.11
C VAL A 126 -0.39 -10.20 -10.97
N LEU A 127 -0.63 -9.20 -10.12
CA LEU A 127 0.27 -8.90 -9.01
C LEU A 127 0.34 -10.04 -7.98
N SER A 128 -0.79 -10.72 -7.69
CA SER A 128 -0.81 -11.83 -6.74
C SER A 128 -0.17 -13.11 -7.29
N ALA A 129 0.10 -13.20 -8.58
CA ALA A 129 0.89 -14.28 -9.15
C ALA A 129 2.40 -14.12 -8.92
N LEU A 130 2.85 -12.92 -8.57
CA LEU A 130 4.25 -12.65 -8.26
C LEU A 130 4.67 -13.30 -6.93
N PRO A 131 5.90 -13.82 -6.83
CA PRO A 131 6.37 -14.47 -5.63
C PRO A 131 6.43 -13.51 -4.44
N GLY A 132 5.77 -13.89 -3.34
CA GLY A 132 5.70 -13.09 -2.11
C GLY A 132 4.66 -11.98 -2.11
N VAL A 133 3.83 -11.87 -3.15
CA VAL A 133 2.75 -10.89 -3.26
C VAL A 133 1.41 -11.59 -3.06
N GLY A 134 0.69 -11.21 -2.02
CA GLY A 134 -0.70 -11.65 -1.81
C GLY A 134 -1.71 -10.58 -2.26
N GLU A 135 -2.99 -10.94 -2.27
CA GLU A 135 -4.08 -10.03 -2.65
C GLU A 135 -4.05 -8.69 -1.88
N TRP A 136 -3.83 -8.73 -0.57
CA TRP A 136 -3.72 -7.51 0.25
C TRP A 136 -2.54 -6.63 -0.21
N THR A 137 -1.36 -7.21 -0.48
CA THR A 137 -0.21 -6.49 -1.00
C THR A 137 -0.51 -5.88 -2.37
N ALA A 138 -1.17 -6.63 -3.26
CA ALA A 138 -1.61 -6.13 -4.56
C ALA A 138 -2.55 -4.92 -4.41
N GLN A 139 -3.55 -5.00 -3.54
CA GLN A 139 -4.46 -3.88 -3.26
C GLN A 139 -3.73 -2.65 -2.70
N MET A 140 -2.74 -2.83 -1.83
CA MET A 140 -1.91 -1.71 -1.33
C MET A 140 -1.09 -1.06 -2.44
N LEU A 141 -0.51 -1.84 -3.35
CA LEU A 141 0.19 -1.32 -4.53
C LEU A 141 -0.76 -0.54 -5.46
N MET A 142 -1.98 -1.02 -5.63
CA MET A 142 -3.00 -0.32 -6.42
C MET A 142 -3.33 1.06 -5.83
N ILE A 143 -3.48 1.17 -4.52
CA ILE A 143 -3.75 2.45 -3.85
C ILE A 143 -2.52 3.36 -3.91
N PHE A 144 -1.35 2.87 -3.47
CA PHE A 144 -0.19 3.72 -3.15
C PHE A 144 0.84 3.87 -4.27
N ALA A 145 0.78 3.06 -5.32
CA ALA A 145 1.68 3.17 -6.46
C ALA A 145 0.97 3.37 -7.80
N MET A 146 -0.25 2.83 -7.95
CA MET A 146 -1.01 2.99 -9.18
C MET A 146 -2.07 4.10 -9.11
N GLY A 147 -2.45 4.55 -7.90
CA GLY A 147 -3.45 5.59 -7.71
C GLY A 147 -4.86 5.16 -8.10
N ARG A 148 -5.17 3.87 -7.98
CA ARG A 148 -6.52 3.39 -8.24
C ARG A 148 -7.52 3.98 -7.22
N PRO A 149 -8.60 4.61 -7.67
CA PRO A 149 -9.49 5.37 -6.79
C PRO A 149 -10.42 4.48 -5.95
N ASP A 150 -10.67 3.25 -6.39
CA ASP A 150 -11.75 2.42 -5.85
C ASP A 150 -11.26 1.07 -5.29
N VAL A 151 -10.28 1.12 -4.40
CA VAL A 151 -9.70 -0.07 -3.76
C VAL A 151 -9.86 -0.02 -2.25
N ILE A 152 -10.40 -1.10 -1.66
CA ILE A 152 -10.50 -1.28 -0.22
C ILE A 152 -10.35 -2.75 0.15
N SER A 153 -9.63 -3.05 1.22
CA SER A 153 -9.29 -4.42 1.60
C SER A 153 -9.96 -4.87 2.90
N TYR A 154 -10.80 -5.93 2.84
CA TYR A 154 -11.27 -6.59 4.05
C TYR A 154 -10.16 -7.30 4.83
N LYS A 155 -9.08 -7.69 4.16
CA LYS A 155 -7.91 -8.34 4.81
C LYS A 155 -7.09 -7.36 5.64
N ASP A 156 -7.28 -6.05 5.45
CA ASP A 156 -6.57 -5.02 6.19
C ASP A 156 -7.17 -4.83 7.59
N LEU A 157 -6.34 -5.06 8.61
CA LEU A 157 -6.78 -4.95 10.00
C LEU A 157 -7.06 -3.49 10.41
N GLY A 158 -6.28 -2.54 9.90
CA GLY A 158 -6.46 -1.12 10.16
C GLY A 158 -7.78 -0.61 9.60
N ILE A 159 -8.10 -0.97 8.34
CA ILE A 159 -9.39 -0.62 7.72
C ILE A 159 -10.55 -1.21 8.52
N ARG A 160 -10.46 -2.48 8.93
CA ARG A 160 -11.53 -3.09 9.75
C ARG A 160 -11.69 -2.42 11.11
N ARG A 161 -10.58 -2.10 11.79
CA ARG A 161 -10.62 -1.36 13.09
C ARG A 161 -11.22 0.02 12.91
N GLY A 162 -10.78 0.76 11.91
CA GLY A 162 -11.32 2.09 11.62
C GLY A 162 -12.81 2.04 11.29
N MET A 163 -13.25 1.05 10.53
CA MET A 163 -14.67 0.84 10.25
C MET A 163 -15.45 0.49 11.53
N MET A 164 -14.95 -0.42 12.36
CA MET A 164 -15.60 -0.71 13.64
C MET A 164 -15.70 0.53 14.53
N ALA A 165 -14.65 1.35 14.57
CA ALA A 165 -14.65 2.60 15.32
C ALA A 165 -15.66 3.61 14.77
N ALA A 166 -15.69 3.79 13.44
CA ALA A 166 -16.61 4.73 12.79
C ALA A 166 -18.08 4.40 13.02
N TYR A 167 -18.42 3.11 12.98
CA TYR A 167 -19.81 2.63 13.05
C TYR A 167 -20.22 2.12 14.43
N GLY A 168 -19.37 2.21 15.46
CA GLY A 168 -19.65 1.73 16.82
C GLY A 168 -19.86 0.22 16.86
N LEU A 169 -19.14 -0.57 16.07
CA LEU A 169 -19.31 -2.02 15.97
C LEU A 169 -18.29 -2.75 16.86
N GLU A 170 -18.74 -3.75 17.61
CA GLU A 170 -17.86 -4.64 18.38
C GLU A 170 -17.15 -5.67 17.49
N SER A 171 -17.78 -6.05 16.38
CA SER A 171 -17.22 -6.96 15.39
C SER A 171 -17.68 -6.59 13.97
N LEU A 172 -16.93 -7.03 12.96
CA LEU A 172 -17.23 -6.73 11.56
C LEU A 172 -17.11 -7.99 10.71
N SER A 173 -18.23 -8.55 10.31
CA SER A 173 -18.30 -9.66 9.37
C SER A 173 -18.03 -9.17 7.94
N LYS A 174 -17.57 -10.11 7.07
CA LYS A 174 -17.36 -9.78 5.64
C LYS A 174 -18.64 -9.24 4.97
N LYS A 175 -19.81 -9.80 5.32
CA LYS A 175 -21.11 -9.37 4.79
C LYS A 175 -21.45 -7.92 5.17
N GLN A 176 -21.19 -7.56 6.44
CA GLN A 176 -21.38 -6.17 6.90
C GLN A 176 -20.41 -5.21 6.19
N PHE A 177 -19.13 -5.61 6.12
CA PHE A 177 -18.11 -4.84 5.38
C PHE A 177 -18.56 -4.60 3.95
N ASP A 178 -18.95 -5.65 3.21
CA ASP A 178 -19.38 -5.54 1.81
C ASP A 178 -20.63 -4.68 1.63
N ALA A 179 -21.51 -4.63 2.62
CA ALA A 179 -22.68 -3.76 2.60
C ALA A 179 -22.29 -2.28 2.76
N ILE A 180 -21.38 -1.99 3.68
CA ILE A 180 -20.93 -0.62 3.99
C ILE A 180 -20.12 -0.05 2.81
N VAL A 181 -19.14 -0.80 2.29
CA VAL A 181 -18.24 -0.29 1.24
C VAL A 181 -18.92 0.07 -0.07
N LYS A 182 -20.14 -0.42 -0.30
CA LYS A 182 -20.92 -0.04 -1.49
C LYS A 182 -21.15 1.47 -1.60
N ALA A 183 -21.28 2.15 -0.47
CA ALA A 183 -21.46 3.59 -0.42
C ALA A 183 -20.17 4.35 -0.79
N TYR A 184 -19.01 3.72 -0.66
CA TYR A 184 -17.73 4.39 -0.93
C TYR A 184 -17.36 4.43 -2.41
N HIS A 185 -17.97 3.53 -3.22
CA HIS A 185 -17.73 3.50 -4.66
C HIS A 185 -18.11 4.85 -5.31
N PRO A 186 -17.28 5.44 -6.18
CA PRO A 186 -16.01 4.93 -6.73
C PRO A 186 -14.75 5.44 -6.00
N TYR A 187 -14.84 5.83 -4.73
CA TYR A 187 -13.75 6.45 -3.97
C TYR A 187 -13.32 5.65 -2.74
N SER A 188 -13.38 4.31 -2.84
CA SER A 188 -13.03 3.40 -1.72
C SER A 188 -11.59 3.57 -1.23
N SER A 189 -10.66 4.01 -2.10
CA SER A 189 -9.27 4.30 -1.70
C SER A 189 -9.19 5.49 -0.76
N ALA A 190 -9.93 6.56 -1.04
CA ALA A 190 -10.03 7.71 -0.13
C ALA A 190 -10.68 7.31 1.20
N ALA A 191 -11.78 6.56 1.16
CA ALA A 191 -12.41 6.01 2.37
C ALA A 191 -11.42 5.19 3.20
N SER A 192 -10.56 4.37 2.57
CA SER A 192 -9.50 3.61 3.24
C SER A 192 -8.54 4.52 4.01
N ILE A 193 -8.16 5.68 3.47
CA ILE A 193 -7.28 6.65 4.14
C ILE A 193 -7.92 7.16 5.44
N TYR A 194 -9.21 7.50 5.42
CA TYR A 194 -9.93 7.94 6.61
C TYR A 194 -10.12 6.82 7.63
N LEU A 195 -10.41 5.59 7.19
CA LEU A 195 -10.53 4.44 8.07
C LEU A 195 -9.20 4.10 8.76
N TRP A 196 -8.06 4.18 8.07
CA TRP A 196 -6.75 4.04 8.72
C TRP A 196 -6.51 5.13 9.76
N HIS A 197 -6.88 6.39 9.46
CA HIS A 197 -6.77 7.47 10.43
C HIS A 197 -7.57 7.18 11.70
N LEU A 198 -8.82 6.74 11.56
CA LEU A 198 -9.67 6.34 12.69
C LEU A 198 -9.10 5.15 13.47
N SER A 199 -8.52 4.17 12.78
CA SER A 199 -7.81 3.07 13.44
C SER A 199 -6.65 3.56 14.29
N ASP A 200 -5.88 4.53 13.80
CA ASP A 200 -4.75 5.13 14.50
C ASP A 200 -5.19 5.91 15.74
N GLU A 201 -6.32 6.63 15.68
CA GLU A 201 -6.92 7.31 16.83
C GLU A 201 -7.24 6.31 17.96
N VAL A 202 -7.87 5.18 17.64
CA VAL A 202 -8.24 4.15 18.61
C VAL A 202 -7.02 3.45 19.22
N THR A 203 -5.96 3.24 18.45
CA THR A 203 -4.76 2.55 18.93
C THR A 203 -3.76 3.48 19.62
N GLY A 204 -4.04 4.78 19.69
CA GLY A 204 -3.10 5.78 20.21
C GLY A 204 -1.89 6.01 19.31
N SER A 205 -1.96 5.57 18.06
CA SER A 205 -0.88 5.66 17.08
C SER A 205 -0.97 6.92 16.21
N VAL A 206 -1.82 7.85 16.55
CA VAL A 206 -2.02 9.11 15.81
C VAL A 206 -0.71 9.87 15.71
N GLY A 207 -0.28 10.13 14.49
CA GLY A 207 1.00 10.79 14.19
C GLY A 207 2.13 9.85 13.75
N LEU A 208 2.13 8.57 14.11
CA LEU A 208 3.16 7.63 13.65
C LEU A 208 3.03 7.30 12.16
N HIS A 209 1.82 7.32 11.60
CA HIS A 209 1.58 7.12 10.17
C HIS A 209 1.67 8.44 9.37
N TYR A 210 1.44 9.61 10.00
CA TYR A 210 1.53 10.93 9.36
C TYR A 210 2.95 11.43 9.19
N TYR A 211 3.84 11.16 10.17
CA TYR A 211 5.19 11.70 10.21
C TYR A 211 6.29 10.78 9.67
N SER A 212 5.96 9.58 9.20
CA SER A 212 6.97 8.76 8.51
C SER A 212 7.39 9.33 7.14
N CYS A 213 6.89 10.52 6.82
CA CYS A 213 7.10 11.22 5.54
C CYS A 213 8.18 12.29 5.60
N ASN A 214 8.89 12.48 6.71
CA ASN A 214 9.94 13.49 6.81
C ASN A 214 11.25 12.89 7.31
N ILE A 215 12.24 13.01 6.50
CA ILE A 215 13.61 13.54 6.61
C ILE A 215 14.52 13.03 5.50
N TYR A 216 14.27 11.89 4.83
CA TYR A 216 15.15 11.40 3.76
C TYR A 216 14.36 10.70 2.65
N GLY A 217 13.54 11.35 1.85
CA GLY A 217 13.04 10.91 0.53
C GLY A 217 12.70 9.42 0.26
N ASN A 218 12.95 8.51 1.20
CA ASN A 218 12.82 7.07 1.04
C ASN A 218 11.61 6.57 1.83
N TYR A 219 10.48 6.44 1.14
CA TYR A 219 9.23 5.92 1.70
C TYR A 219 9.28 4.41 1.73
N VAL A 220 9.44 3.83 2.90
CA VAL A 220 9.14 2.42 3.13
C VAL A 220 7.63 2.32 3.39
N LEU A 221 6.89 1.61 2.53
CA LEU A 221 5.53 1.20 2.85
C LEU A 221 5.61 0.30 4.11
N ALA A 222 5.33 0.89 5.26
CA ALA A 222 5.21 0.15 6.50
C ALA A 222 3.72 -0.01 6.78
N PHE A 223 3.26 -1.22 6.60
CA PHE A 223 1.94 -1.69 6.92
C PHE A 223 1.89 -2.26 8.32
#